data_829025d18c31b8863de1385b5efcef5d
#
_entry.id   829025d18c31b8863de1385b5efcef5d
#
_cell.length_a   1.000
_cell.length_b   1.000
_cell.length_c   1.000
_cell.angle_alpha   90.00
_cell.angle_beta   90.00
_cell.angle_gamma   90.00
#
_symmetry.space_group_name_H-M   'P 1'
#
loop_
_entity.id
_entity.type
_entity.pdbx_description
1 polymer ?
#
loop_
_entity_poly.entity_id
_entity_poly.type
_entity_poly.pdbx_seq_one_letter_code
_entity_poly.pdbx_strand_id
1 'polypeptide(L)'
;MSVIISMVNGKGGVGKTASATNIATGLALEGKKVLIVDLDKQGNATKHFKVYDPKIPSIVDIIFNGVDPKEVIQGTEVENLAVLPSTYELEGANTKIILDINKSREYRLAPLQTLNYDYIIIDCPPDLEILTVNALAISNYVMVPMKAEMWSLEGLDKITAKIDSVRNQFNSKLRLMGVFVTMDDNSVVDKDVKVQLAEVFKDKFFKTSIRYSKLFARSTFNFRPIILSNPKSNVSVDYFKLVKEVMNYAE
;
A
#
# COMPACT_ATOMS: atom_id res chain seq x y z
N MET A 1 -18.22 5.18 -5.66
CA MET A 1 -16.82 5.66 -5.80
C MET A 1 -15.93 4.66 -5.09
N SER A 2 -14.77 4.37 -5.67
CA SER A 2 -13.80 3.45 -5.07
C SER A 2 -13.23 4.02 -3.76
N VAL A 3 -12.99 3.17 -2.76
CA VAL A 3 -12.21 3.50 -1.57
C VAL A 3 -10.73 3.32 -1.92
N ILE A 4 -9.95 4.41 -1.97
CA ILE A 4 -8.53 4.40 -2.32
C ILE A 4 -7.70 4.49 -1.04
N ILE A 5 -6.83 3.49 -0.82
CA ILE A 5 -5.98 3.36 0.37
C ILE A 5 -4.52 3.28 -0.05
N SER A 6 -3.71 4.24 0.38
CA SER A 6 -2.25 4.19 0.17
C SER A 6 -1.54 3.54 1.36
N MET A 7 -0.66 2.59 1.07
CA MET A 7 0.23 1.96 2.04
C MET A 7 1.55 2.73 2.09
N VAL A 8 1.80 3.48 3.16
CA VAL A 8 2.91 4.46 3.21
C VAL A 8 3.83 4.22 4.40
N ASN A 9 5.11 4.19 4.16
CA ASN A 9 6.17 4.33 5.17
C ASN A 9 7.49 4.67 4.47
N GLY A 10 8.21 5.67 4.94
CA GLY A 10 9.52 6.08 4.41
C GLY A 10 10.65 5.08 4.64
N LYS A 11 10.47 4.10 5.55
CA LYS A 11 11.44 3.03 5.78
C LYS A 11 11.21 1.85 4.82
N GLY A 12 12.30 1.29 4.30
CA GLY A 12 12.29 0.01 3.61
C GLY A 12 12.09 -1.18 4.58
N GLY A 13 11.54 -2.29 4.09
CA GLY A 13 11.48 -3.54 4.86
C GLY A 13 10.48 -3.57 6.02
N VAL A 14 9.57 -2.61 6.12
CA VAL A 14 8.51 -2.58 7.15
C VAL A 14 7.23 -3.33 6.75
N GLY A 15 7.26 -4.09 5.66
CA GLY A 15 6.13 -4.90 5.23
C GLY A 15 5.05 -4.17 4.42
N LYS A 16 5.33 -3.01 3.79
CA LYS A 16 4.37 -2.30 2.91
C LYS A 16 3.78 -3.22 1.85
N THR A 17 4.61 -3.70 0.93
CA THR A 17 4.21 -4.59 -0.17
C THR A 17 3.52 -5.85 0.32
N ALA A 18 4.08 -6.50 1.37
CA ALA A 18 3.47 -7.68 1.95
C ALA A 18 2.06 -7.38 2.49
N SER A 19 1.88 -6.25 3.14
CA SER A 19 0.58 -5.84 3.66
C SER A 19 -0.38 -5.43 2.54
N ALA A 20 0.08 -4.64 1.55
CA ALA A 20 -0.74 -4.24 0.41
C ALA A 20 -1.28 -5.45 -0.36
N THR A 21 -0.40 -6.41 -0.69
CA THR A 21 -0.79 -7.61 -1.44
C THR A 21 -1.72 -8.53 -0.65
N ASN A 22 -1.49 -8.72 0.65
CA ASN A 22 -2.34 -9.57 1.48
C ASN A 22 -3.69 -8.91 1.82
N ILE A 23 -3.73 -7.59 2.05
CA ILE A 23 -4.99 -6.87 2.27
C ILE A 23 -5.82 -6.86 0.99
N ALA A 24 -5.22 -6.54 -0.17
CA ALA A 24 -5.92 -6.58 -1.45
C ALA A 24 -6.50 -7.97 -1.74
N THR A 25 -5.72 -9.02 -1.52
CA THR A 25 -6.18 -10.40 -1.67
C THR A 25 -7.30 -10.73 -0.69
N GLY A 26 -7.16 -10.35 0.58
CA GLY A 26 -8.19 -10.62 1.59
C GLY A 26 -9.51 -9.92 1.29
N LEU A 27 -9.47 -8.66 0.83
CA LEU A 27 -10.67 -7.93 0.37
C LEU A 27 -11.33 -8.63 -0.82
N ALA A 28 -10.54 -9.12 -1.79
CA ALA A 28 -11.07 -9.86 -2.94
C ALA A 28 -11.72 -11.19 -2.52
N LEU A 29 -11.14 -11.90 -1.56
CA LEU A 29 -11.72 -13.13 -0.99
C LEU A 29 -13.03 -12.86 -0.21
N GLU A 30 -13.22 -11.63 0.30
CA GLU A 30 -14.48 -11.17 0.89
C GLU A 30 -15.49 -10.68 -0.19
N GLY A 31 -15.23 -10.95 -1.47
CA GLY A 31 -16.11 -10.64 -2.60
C GLY A 31 -16.06 -9.19 -3.08
N LYS A 32 -15.10 -8.38 -2.61
CA LYS A 32 -14.93 -7.00 -3.08
C LYS A 32 -14.14 -6.96 -4.39
N LYS A 33 -14.51 -6.07 -5.31
CA LYS A 33 -13.73 -5.81 -6.54
C LYS A 33 -12.54 -4.92 -6.21
N VAL A 34 -11.33 -5.44 -6.32
CA VAL A 34 -10.11 -4.80 -5.84
C VAL A 34 -9.11 -4.58 -6.96
N LEU A 35 -8.50 -3.40 -6.97
CA LEU A 35 -7.31 -3.09 -7.76
C LEU A 35 -6.14 -2.86 -6.81
N ILE A 36 -5.03 -3.56 -7.01
CA ILE A 36 -3.75 -3.20 -6.40
C ILE A 36 -2.91 -2.42 -7.41
N VAL A 37 -2.35 -1.29 -6.99
CA VAL A 37 -1.47 -0.44 -7.78
C VAL A 37 -0.07 -0.55 -7.19
N ASP A 38 0.87 -1.05 -7.97
CA ASP A 38 2.28 -1.10 -7.60
C ASP A 38 2.95 0.21 -8.02
N LEU A 39 3.44 0.97 -7.06
CA LEU A 39 4.11 2.26 -7.30
C LEU A 39 5.61 2.20 -6.93
N ASP A 40 6.14 1.02 -6.66
CA ASP A 40 7.57 0.80 -6.40
C ASP A 40 8.27 0.28 -7.67
N LYS A 41 9.39 0.91 -8.06
CA LYS A 41 10.24 0.48 -9.20
C LYS A 41 10.70 -0.97 -9.12
N GLN A 42 10.74 -1.55 -7.91
CA GLN A 42 11.10 -2.95 -7.72
C GLN A 42 10.01 -3.91 -8.24
N GLY A 43 8.77 -3.44 -8.43
CA GLY A 43 7.67 -4.24 -8.95
C GLY A 43 7.33 -5.44 -8.08
N ASN A 44 7.50 -5.33 -6.77
CA ASN A 44 7.34 -6.48 -5.87
C ASN A 44 5.87 -6.91 -5.73
N ALA A 45 4.93 -5.97 -5.68
CA ALA A 45 3.50 -6.31 -5.69
C ALA A 45 3.11 -6.96 -7.04
N THR A 46 3.62 -6.43 -8.14
CA THR A 46 3.44 -6.97 -9.50
C THR A 46 3.93 -8.42 -9.61
N LYS A 47 5.14 -8.69 -9.09
CA LYS A 47 5.73 -10.03 -9.06
C LYS A 47 4.93 -11.01 -8.20
N HIS A 48 4.37 -10.56 -7.07
CA HIS A 48 3.54 -11.39 -6.20
C HIS A 48 2.29 -11.95 -6.89
N PHE A 49 1.82 -11.30 -7.94
CA PHE A 49 0.69 -11.77 -8.75
C PHE A 49 1.12 -12.35 -10.11
N LYS A 50 2.43 -12.53 -10.34
CA LYS A 50 3.02 -13.14 -11.55
C LYS A 50 2.67 -12.42 -12.85
N VAL A 51 2.41 -11.13 -12.79
CA VAL A 51 2.08 -10.29 -13.96
C VAL A 51 3.24 -9.36 -14.35
N TYR A 52 4.43 -9.57 -13.79
CA TYR A 52 5.60 -8.76 -14.13
C TYR A 52 6.13 -9.11 -15.52
N ASP A 53 5.99 -8.18 -16.47
CA ASP A 53 6.59 -8.23 -17.80
C ASP A 53 7.04 -6.80 -18.17
N PRO A 54 8.33 -6.54 -18.38
CA PRO A 54 8.80 -5.20 -18.75
C PRO A 54 8.43 -4.78 -20.19
N LYS A 55 7.80 -5.66 -20.97
CA LYS A 55 7.39 -5.38 -22.35
C LYS A 55 5.94 -4.92 -22.48
N ILE A 56 5.16 -5.03 -21.42
CA ILE A 56 3.75 -4.57 -21.42
C ILE A 56 3.64 -3.19 -20.76
N PRO A 57 2.59 -2.41 -21.08
CA PRO A 57 2.33 -1.15 -20.43
C PRO A 57 2.27 -1.28 -18.90
N SER A 58 2.73 -0.25 -18.21
CA SER A 58 2.82 -0.19 -16.75
C SER A 58 2.32 1.15 -16.20
N ILE A 59 2.38 1.33 -14.90
CA ILE A 59 2.06 2.61 -14.25
C ILE A 59 2.86 3.79 -14.84
N VAL A 60 4.04 3.52 -15.41
CA VAL A 60 4.89 4.52 -16.08
C VAL A 60 4.16 5.17 -17.25
N ASP A 61 3.41 4.38 -18.03
CA ASP A 61 2.68 4.86 -19.21
C ASP A 61 1.53 5.78 -18.82
N ILE A 62 0.88 5.52 -17.69
CA ILE A 62 -0.15 6.41 -17.14
C ILE A 62 0.50 7.74 -16.69
N ILE A 63 1.59 7.66 -15.91
CA ILE A 63 2.24 8.82 -15.32
C ILE A 63 2.81 9.76 -16.39
N PHE A 64 3.47 9.21 -17.41
CA PHE A 64 4.23 10.02 -18.37
C PHE A 64 3.53 10.14 -19.74
N ASN A 65 2.90 9.08 -20.21
CA ASN A 65 2.34 9.01 -21.57
C ASN A 65 0.84 9.29 -21.63
N GLY A 66 0.14 9.28 -20.45
CA GLY A 66 -1.30 9.55 -20.38
C GLY A 66 -2.15 8.40 -20.93
N VAL A 67 -1.64 7.18 -20.91
CA VAL A 67 -2.37 5.97 -21.30
C VAL A 67 -3.55 5.75 -20.35
N ASP A 68 -4.71 5.30 -20.88
CA ASP A 68 -5.87 4.97 -20.03
C ASP A 68 -5.50 3.82 -19.08
N PRO A 69 -5.71 3.96 -17.76
CA PRO A 69 -5.45 2.88 -16.81
C PRO A 69 -6.07 1.53 -17.20
N LYS A 70 -7.20 1.53 -17.89
CA LYS A 70 -7.89 0.30 -18.34
C LYS A 70 -7.07 -0.52 -19.33
N GLU A 71 -6.19 0.12 -20.09
CA GLU A 71 -5.30 -0.54 -21.05
C GLU A 71 -4.08 -1.18 -20.38
N VAL A 72 -3.79 -0.76 -19.15
CA VAL A 72 -2.60 -1.18 -18.38
C VAL A 72 -2.93 -2.25 -17.34
N ILE A 73 -4.16 -2.23 -16.80
CA ILE A 73 -4.59 -3.14 -15.73
C ILE A 73 -4.57 -4.60 -16.21
N GLN A 74 -3.96 -5.47 -15.41
CA GLN A 74 -3.85 -6.90 -15.63
C GLN A 74 -4.72 -7.69 -14.64
N GLY A 75 -5.40 -8.75 -15.13
CA GLY A 75 -6.07 -9.71 -14.26
C GLY A 75 -5.08 -10.56 -13.47
N THR A 76 -5.52 -11.13 -12.36
CA THR A 76 -4.72 -12.07 -11.55
C THR A 76 -5.38 -13.44 -11.48
N GLU A 77 -4.70 -14.43 -10.88
CA GLU A 77 -5.31 -15.74 -10.57
C GLU A 77 -6.38 -15.66 -9.47
N VAL A 78 -6.52 -14.52 -8.79
CA VAL A 78 -7.48 -14.31 -7.71
C VAL A 78 -8.72 -13.62 -8.27
N GLU A 79 -9.87 -14.26 -8.11
CA GLU A 79 -11.14 -13.67 -8.51
C GLU A 79 -11.36 -12.31 -7.85
N ASN A 80 -11.91 -11.36 -8.58
CA ASN A 80 -12.15 -9.97 -8.15
C ASN A 80 -10.89 -9.13 -7.85
N LEU A 81 -9.68 -9.62 -8.17
CA LEU A 81 -8.44 -8.89 -7.96
C LEU A 81 -7.71 -8.64 -9.29
N ALA A 82 -7.44 -7.37 -9.56
CA ALA A 82 -6.61 -6.93 -10.67
C ALA A 82 -5.36 -6.18 -10.14
N VAL A 83 -4.33 -6.10 -10.98
CA VAL A 83 -3.07 -5.39 -10.69
C VAL A 83 -2.84 -4.31 -11.75
N LEU A 84 -2.45 -3.13 -11.33
CA LEU A 84 -1.82 -2.14 -12.18
C LEU A 84 -0.30 -2.27 -11.96
N PRO A 85 0.43 -2.81 -12.95
CA PRO A 85 1.80 -3.25 -12.74
C PRO A 85 2.80 -2.10 -12.73
N SER A 86 3.91 -2.32 -12.02
CA SER A 86 5.11 -1.48 -12.04
C SER A 86 6.25 -2.17 -12.78
N THR A 87 7.17 -1.36 -13.30
CA THR A 87 8.42 -1.82 -13.87
C THR A 87 9.59 -0.97 -13.38
N TYR A 88 10.82 -1.44 -13.64
CA TYR A 88 12.03 -0.70 -13.29
C TYR A 88 12.12 0.68 -13.96
N GLU A 89 11.35 0.93 -15.01
CA GLU A 89 11.27 2.24 -15.69
C GLU A 89 10.75 3.38 -14.79
N LEU A 90 10.15 3.06 -13.63
CA LEU A 90 9.89 4.03 -12.56
C LEU A 90 11.16 4.61 -11.93
N GLU A 91 12.34 4.05 -12.22
CA GLU A 91 13.61 4.64 -11.76
C GLU A 91 13.72 6.10 -12.24
N GLY A 92 14.03 6.99 -11.31
CA GLY A 92 14.11 8.43 -11.59
C GLY A 92 12.78 9.13 -11.84
N ALA A 93 11.64 8.47 -11.63
CA ALA A 93 10.31 9.07 -11.85
C ALA A 93 10.09 10.33 -11.01
N ASN A 94 10.55 10.36 -9.76
CA ASN A 94 10.46 11.56 -8.91
C ASN A 94 11.11 12.79 -9.58
N THR A 95 12.33 12.64 -10.09
CA THR A 95 13.04 13.73 -10.79
C THR A 95 12.33 14.11 -12.10
N LYS A 96 11.92 13.11 -12.90
CA LYS A 96 11.22 13.36 -14.17
C LYS A 96 9.91 14.12 -13.96
N ILE A 97 9.12 13.77 -12.93
CA ILE A 97 7.86 14.47 -12.61
C ILE A 97 8.14 15.92 -12.19
N ILE A 98 9.16 16.17 -11.35
CA ILE A 98 9.50 17.52 -10.88
C ILE A 98 9.94 18.41 -12.04
N LEU A 99 10.67 17.87 -13.01
CA LEU A 99 11.18 18.61 -14.16
C LEU A 99 10.13 18.81 -15.28
N ASP A 100 9.06 18.05 -15.30
CA ASP A 100 8.00 18.18 -16.32
C ASP A 100 7.08 19.36 -16.00
N ILE A 101 7.28 20.44 -16.73
CA ILE A 101 6.49 21.69 -16.58
C ILE A 101 5.15 21.66 -17.32
N ASN A 102 4.89 20.63 -18.17
CA ASN A 102 3.71 20.57 -19.03
C ASN A 102 2.51 19.90 -18.37
N LYS A 103 2.72 19.18 -17.28
CA LYS A 103 1.68 18.44 -16.57
C LYS A 103 1.74 18.72 -15.06
N SER A 104 0.59 18.64 -14.38
CA SER A 104 0.57 18.70 -12.92
C SER A 104 1.50 17.66 -12.30
N ARG A 105 2.26 18.07 -11.30
CA ARG A 105 3.23 17.20 -10.62
C ARG A 105 2.54 16.23 -9.66
N GLU A 106 1.46 16.66 -9.02
CA GLU A 106 0.83 15.99 -7.89
C GLU A 106 -0.36 15.10 -8.30
N TYR A 107 -0.85 15.20 -9.53
CA TYR A 107 -2.09 14.56 -9.98
C TYR A 107 -1.91 13.59 -11.15
N ARG A 108 -0.70 13.00 -11.32
CA ARG A 108 -0.41 12.03 -12.39
C ARG A 108 -1.26 10.75 -12.27
N LEU A 109 -1.71 10.44 -11.06
CA LEU A 109 -2.55 9.26 -10.78
C LEU A 109 -4.05 9.59 -10.72
N ALA A 110 -4.47 10.84 -11.00
CA ALA A 110 -5.88 11.23 -11.00
C ALA A 110 -6.79 10.34 -11.87
N PRO A 111 -6.35 9.81 -13.04
CA PRO A 111 -7.18 8.90 -13.83
C PRO A 111 -7.64 7.64 -13.07
N LEU A 112 -6.93 7.19 -12.04
CA LEU A 112 -7.33 6.03 -11.23
C LEU A 112 -8.63 6.26 -10.45
N GLN A 113 -8.99 7.51 -10.16
CA GLN A 113 -10.23 7.84 -9.44
C GLN A 113 -11.51 7.56 -10.26
N THR A 114 -11.38 7.44 -11.59
CA THR A 114 -12.50 7.14 -12.50
C THR A 114 -12.79 5.65 -12.62
N LEU A 115 -11.94 4.79 -12.05
CA LEU A 115 -12.08 3.34 -12.13
C LEU A 115 -13.21 2.84 -11.23
N ASN A 116 -13.88 1.77 -11.67
CA ASN A 116 -14.99 1.17 -10.94
C ASN A 116 -14.53 -0.09 -10.18
N TYR A 117 -13.91 0.14 -9.01
CA TYR A 117 -13.54 -0.87 -8.02
C TYR A 117 -14.19 -0.52 -6.66
N ASP A 118 -14.37 -1.51 -5.79
CA ASP A 118 -14.76 -1.24 -4.40
C ASP A 118 -13.57 -0.66 -3.64
N TYR A 119 -12.38 -1.25 -3.85
CA TYR A 119 -11.14 -0.80 -3.22
C TYR A 119 -10.01 -0.67 -4.25
N ILE A 120 -9.20 0.37 -4.08
CA ILE A 120 -7.91 0.54 -4.78
C ILE A 120 -6.83 0.65 -3.71
N ILE A 121 -5.92 -0.32 -3.67
CA ILE A 121 -4.80 -0.36 -2.71
C ILE A 121 -3.53 0.07 -3.44
N ILE A 122 -2.87 1.12 -2.97
CA ILE A 122 -1.64 1.62 -3.59
C ILE A 122 -0.44 1.23 -2.71
N ASP A 123 0.45 0.38 -3.24
CA ASP A 123 1.74 0.04 -2.62
C ASP A 123 2.76 1.12 -2.98
N CYS A 124 3.07 2.01 -2.02
CA CYS A 124 3.96 3.13 -2.23
C CYS A 124 5.45 2.76 -2.06
N PRO A 125 6.37 3.48 -2.75
CA PRO A 125 7.81 3.30 -2.58
C PRO A 125 8.26 3.64 -1.15
N PRO A 126 9.50 3.26 -0.76
CA PRO A 126 10.04 3.53 0.57
C PRO A 126 10.58 4.98 0.71
N ASP A 127 9.77 5.95 0.28
CA ASP A 127 10.07 7.37 0.40
C ASP A 127 8.78 8.19 0.60
N LEU A 128 8.91 9.49 0.79
CA LEU A 128 7.83 10.45 0.89
C LEU A 128 7.94 11.54 -0.19
N GLU A 129 8.47 11.17 -1.35
CA GLU A 129 8.71 12.06 -2.48
C GLU A 129 7.46 12.22 -3.35
N ILE A 130 7.63 12.77 -4.59
CA ILE A 130 6.50 13.20 -5.42
C ILE A 130 5.61 12.03 -5.88
N LEU A 131 6.15 10.82 -6.06
CA LEU A 131 5.33 9.64 -6.37
C LEU A 131 4.39 9.29 -5.23
N THR A 132 4.90 9.29 -3.99
CA THR A 132 4.06 9.10 -2.79
C THR A 132 3.05 10.23 -2.63
N VAL A 133 3.42 11.49 -2.92
CA VAL A 133 2.46 12.63 -2.94
C VAL A 133 1.35 12.39 -3.96
N ASN A 134 1.65 11.88 -5.16
CA ASN A 134 0.63 11.54 -6.17
C ASN A 134 -0.36 10.49 -5.65
N ALA A 135 0.11 9.44 -4.97
CA ALA A 135 -0.75 8.45 -4.36
C ALA A 135 -1.66 9.07 -3.29
N LEU A 136 -1.09 9.89 -2.40
CA LEU A 136 -1.84 10.58 -1.34
C LEU A 136 -2.85 11.60 -1.89
N ALA A 137 -2.52 12.30 -2.98
CA ALA A 137 -3.39 13.30 -3.60
C ALA A 137 -4.73 12.71 -4.09
N ILE A 138 -4.76 11.42 -4.42
CA ILE A 138 -5.97 10.73 -4.88
C ILE A 138 -6.61 9.81 -3.84
N SER A 139 -5.95 9.58 -2.69
CA SER A 139 -6.40 8.61 -1.68
C SER A 139 -7.47 9.16 -0.75
N ASN A 140 -8.37 8.28 -0.32
CA ASN A 140 -9.27 8.54 0.80
C ASN A 140 -8.53 8.33 2.13
N TYR A 141 -7.70 7.29 2.18
CA TYR A 141 -7.06 6.84 3.40
C TYR A 141 -5.58 6.49 3.23
N VAL A 142 -4.86 6.62 4.34
CA VAL A 142 -3.47 6.14 4.48
C VAL A 142 -3.42 5.08 5.56
N MET A 143 -2.77 3.96 5.27
CA MET A 143 -2.37 2.95 6.24
C MET A 143 -0.86 2.94 6.40
N VAL A 144 -0.38 2.84 7.63
CA VAL A 144 1.05 2.89 7.95
C VAL A 144 1.47 1.59 8.61
N PRO A 145 2.05 0.63 7.86
CA PRO A 145 2.70 -0.54 8.45
C PRO A 145 4.03 -0.14 9.08
N MET A 146 4.34 -0.66 10.24
CA MET A 146 5.60 -0.38 10.93
C MET A 146 6.08 -1.56 11.74
N LYS A 147 7.40 -1.66 11.91
CA LYS A 147 7.99 -2.55 12.90
C LYS A 147 7.96 -1.89 14.27
N ALA A 148 7.81 -2.70 15.32
CA ALA A 148 7.93 -2.23 16.69
C ALA A 148 9.42 -2.02 17.07
N GLU A 149 10.02 -0.97 16.55
CA GLU A 149 11.40 -0.54 16.85
C GLU A 149 11.37 0.82 17.55
N MET A 150 12.29 1.06 18.49
CA MET A 150 12.32 2.30 19.31
C MET A 150 12.36 3.59 18.46
N TRP A 151 13.01 3.57 17.28
CA TRP A 151 13.11 4.71 16.36
C TRP A 151 11.91 4.85 15.41
N SER A 152 10.87 4.05 15.59
CA SER A 152 9.70 4.07 14.70
C SER A 152 8.83 5.32 14.91
N LEU A 153 8.83 5.90 16.11
CA LEU A 153 8.07 7.12 16.42
C LEU A 153 8.56 8.34 15.63
N GLU A 154 9.87 8.55 15.52
CA GLU A 154 10.43 9.66 14.70
C GLU A 154 10.04 9.58 13.22
N GLY A 155 9.95 8.36 12.69
CA GLY A 155 9.49 8.14 11.31
C GLY A 155 8.02 8.49 11.11
N LEU A 156 7.19 8.30 12.15
CA LEU A 156 5.76 8.60 12.12
C LEU A 156 5.48 10.10 12.07
N ASP A 157 6.27 10.93 12.76
CA ASP A 157 6.11 12.39 12.71
C ASP A 157 6.31 12.91 11.27
N LYS A 158 7.27 12.36 10.53
CA LYS A 158 7.49 12.72 9.12
C LYS A 158 6.31 12.30 8.23
N ILE A 159 5.73 11.12 8.51
CA ILE A 159 4.58 10.60 7.74
C ILE A 159 3.34 11.43 8.05
N THR A 160 3.04 11.72 9.31
CA THR A 160 1.90 12.55 9.70
C THR A 160 2.02 13.97 9.17
N ALA A 161 3.19 14.59 9.26
CA ALA A 161 3.46 15.89 8.64
C ALA A 161 3.26 15.88 7.12
N LYS A 162 3.66 14.80 6.42
CA LYS A 162 3.43 14.66 5.00
C LYS A 162 1.94 14.52 4.67
N ILE A 163 1.20 13.70 5.43
CA ILE A 163 -0.26 13.56 5.29
C ILE A 163 -0.95 14.91 5.47
N ASP A 164 -0.57 15.67 6.49
CA ASP A 164 -1.12 17.00 6.77
C ASP A 164 -0.80 18.00 5.65
N SER A 165 0.43 17.99 5.15
CA SER A 165 0.83 18.81 4.01
C SER A 165 -0.01 18.51 2.76
N VAL A 166 -0.17 17.23 2.41
CA VAL A 166 -0.99 16.83 1.25
C VAL A 166 -2.46 17.16 1.48
N ARG A 167 -2.98 16.91 2.69
CA ARG A 167 -4.37 17.25 3.03
C ARG A 167 -4.67 18.74 2.87
N ASN A 168 -3.75 19.59 3.29
CA ASN A 168 -3.94 21.04 3.24
C ASN A 168 -3.78 21.62 1.84
N GLN A 169 -2.94 21.00 0.97
CA GLN A 169 -2.59 21.58 -0.32
C GLN A 169 -3.29 20.91 -1.50
N PHE A 170 -3.51 19.59 -1.44
CA PHE A 170 -3.92 18.80 -2.60
C PHE A 170 -5.19 17.97 -2.40
N ASN A 171 -5.43 17.43 -1.18
CA ASN A 171 -6.53 16.50 -0.94
C ASN A 171 -7.14 16.67 0.45
N SER A 172 -8.07 17.59 0.61
CA SER A 172 -8.71 17.89 1.90
C SER A 172 -9.49 16.70 2.51
N LYS A 173 -9.77 15.66 1.74
CA LYS A 173 -10.48 14.45 2.19
C LYS A 173 -9.53 13.36 2.69
N LEU A 174 -8.21 13.50 2.52
CA LEU A 174 -7.23 12.52 2.95
C LEU A 174 -7.26 12.34 4.47
N ARG A 175 -7.35 11.10 4.92
CA ARG A 175 -7.35 10.75 6.35
C ARG A 175 -6.36 9.63 6.65
N LEU A 176 -5.74 9.68 7.81
CA LEU A 176 -5.05 8.53 8.36
C LEU A 176 -6.10 7.49 8.77
N MET A 177 -6.14 6.34 8.10
CA MET A 177 -6.97 5.20 8.51
C MET A 177 -6.41 4.59 9.79
N GLY A 178 -5.10 4.32 9.78
CA GLY A 178 -4.42 3.91 11.00
C GLY A 178 -3.00 3.40 10.78
N VAL A 179 -2.38 3.16 11.92
CA VAL A 179 -1.04 2.58 12.06
C VAL A 179 -1.20 1.15 12.58
N PHE A 180 -0.42 0.20 12.09
CA PHE A 180 -0.41 -1.17 12.58
C PHE A 180 1.00 -1.75 12.62
N VAL A 181 1.22 -2.67 13.57
CA VAL A 181 2.52 -3.32 13.74
C VAL A 181 2.64 -4.53 12.82
N THR A 182 3.79 -4.64 12.16
CA THR A 182 4.21 -5.78 11.35
C THR A 182 5.42 -6.46 11.99
N MET A 183 5.65 -7.73 11.63
CA MET A 183 6.78 -8.52 12.13
C MET A 183 6.82 -8.57 13.67
N ASP A 184 5.66 -8.56 14.31
CA ASP A 184 5.47 -8.65 15.76
C ASP A 184 5.98 -10.02 16.24
N ASP A 185 7.07 -10.05 16.97
CA ASP A 185 7.61 -11.26 17.60
C ASP A 185 7.14 -11.44 19.04
N ASN A 186 6.26 -10.53 19.51
CA ASN A 186 5.69 -10.52 20.85
C ASN A 186 6.73 -10.37 21.97
N SER A 187 7.90 -9.80 21.67
CA SER A 187 8.94 -9.46 22.65
C SER A 187 8.45 -8.39 23.64
N VAL A 188 9.21 -8.17 24.69
CA VAL A 188 8.93 -7.11 25.66
C VAL A 188 8.97 -5.74 24.96
N VAL A 189 9.96 -5.54 24.09
CA VAL A 189 10.09 -4.30 23.31
C VAL A 189 8.88 -4.07 22.41
N ASP A 190 8.40 -5.10 21.70
CA ASP A 190 7.20 -4.98 20.85
C ASP A 190 5.96 -4.60 21.68
N LYS A 191 5.81 -5.17 22.87
CA LYS A 191 4.69 -4.84 23.75
C LYS A 191 4.74 -3.39 24.21
N ASP A 192 5.91 -2.93 24.65
CA ASP A 192 6.09 -1.54 25.12
C ASP A 192 5.84 -0.54 23.99
N VAL A 193 6.38 -0.80 22.79
CA VAL A 193 6.15 0.05 21.60
C VAL A 193 4.66 0.06 21.22
N LYS A 194 3.97 -1.09 21.25
CA LYS A 194 2.52 -1.14 20.97
C LYS A 194 1.70 -0.32 21.96
N VAL A 195 2.06 -0.31 23.23
CA VAL A 195 1.40 0.54 24.25
C VAL A 195 1.59 2.01 23.90
N GLN A 196 2.82 2.45 23.63
CA GLN A 196 3.10 3.83 23.23
C GLN A 196 2.35 4.24 21.96
N LEU A 197 2.33 3.37 20.94
CA LEU A 197 1.57 3.62 19.72
C LEU A 197 0.06 3.75 19.97
N ALA A 198 -0.49 2.90 20.84
CA ALA A 198 -1.91 2.97 21.19
C ALA A 198 -2.24 4.28 21.95
N GLU A 199 -1.35 4.78 22.80
CA GLU A 199 -1.52 6.06 23.48
C GLU A 199 -1.48 7.25 22.50
N VAL A 200 -0.55 7.23 21.53
CA VAL A 200 -0.36 8.32 20.55
C VAL A 200 -1.48 8.31 19.51
N PHE A 201 -1.79 7.16 18.90
CA PHE A 201 -2.70 7.06 17.76
C PHE A 201 -4.14 6.74 18.15
N LYS A 202 -4.40 6.28 19.38
CA LYS A 202 -5.75 6.02 19.93
C LYS A 202 -6.59 5.15 18.98
N ASP A 203 -7.69 5.70 18.47
CA ASP A 203 -8.61 5.07 17.52
C ASP A 203 -7.98 4.82 16.13
N LYS A 204 -6.82 5.41 15.84
CA LYS A 204 -6.02 5.20 14.64
C LYS A 204 -4.93 4.14 14.79
N PHE A 205 -4.88 3.43 15.90
CA PHE A 205 -4.03 2.27 16.08
C PHE A 205 -4.84 0.99 15.90
N PHE A 206 -4.53 0.22 14.86
CA PHE A 206 -5.21 -1.05 14.59
C PHE A 206 -4.96 -2.05 15.71
N LYS A 207 -6.01 -2.76 16.13
CA LYS A 207 -5.92 -3.78 17.17
C LYS A 207 -5.11 -5.00 16.73
N THR A 208 -5.16 -5.30 15.42
CA THR A 208 -4.43 -6.41 14.83
C THR A 208 -3.01 -6.00 14.50
N SER A 209 -2.03 -6.73 15.05
CA SER A 209 -0.64 -6.74 14.58
C SER A 209 -0.38 -7.98 13.72
N ILE A 210 0.53 -7.85 12.74
CA ILE A 210 0.96 -8.95 11.88
C ILE A 210 2.21 -9.56 12.49
N ARG A 211 2.09 -10.78 12.97
CA ARG A 211 3.20 -11.48 13.61
C ARG A 211 4.36 -11.75 12.68
N TYR A 212 5.56 -11.84 13.23
CA TYR A 212 6.72 -12.35 12.51
C TYR A 212 6.48 -13.80 12.08
N SER A 213 6.82 -14.11 10.82
CA SER A 213 6.73 -15.49 10.32
C SER A 213 7.76 -15.75 9.23
N LYS A 214 8.48 -16.87 9.36
CA LYS A 214 9.41 -17.37 8.32
C LYS A 214 8.67 -17.75 7.01
N LEU A 215 7.35 -17.92 7.07
CA LEU A 215 6.54 -18.22 5.88
C LEU A 215 6.54 -17.07 4.85
N PHE A 216 6.82 -15.82 5.27
CA PHE A 216 6.95 -14.70 4.33
C PHE A 216 8.08 -14.91 3.32
N ALA A 217 9.24 -15.43 3.75
CA ALA A 217 10.34 -15.72 2.84
C ALA A 217 9.91 -16.71 1.74
N ARG A 218 9.14 -17.75 2.12
CA ARG A 218 8.59 -18.72 1.17
C ARG A 218 7.51 -18.11 0.27
N SER A 219 6.65 -17.27 0.82
CA SER A 219 5.61 -16.53 0.07
C SER A 219 6.24 -15.64 -1.00
N THR A 220 7.28 -14.88 -0.64
CA THR A 220 8.04 -14.04 -1.57
C THR A 220 8.75 -14.86 -2.64
N PHE A 221 9.39 -15.96 -2.27
CA PHE A 221 10.06 -16.86 -3.22
C PHE A 221 9.08 -17.47 -4.24
N ASN A 222 7.86 -17.81 -3.81
CA ASN A 222 6.82 -18.38 -4.67
C ASN A 222 6.00 -17.33 -5.43
N PHE A 223 6.31 -16.03 -5.27
CA PHE A 223 5.54 -14.94 -5.85
C PHE A 223 4.03 -15.08 -5.59
N ARG A 224 3.64 -15.29 -4.33
CA ARG A 224 2.24 -15.49 -3.97
C ARG A 224 1.97 -14.94 -2.57
N PRO A 225 0.92 -14.12 -2.37
CA PRO A 225 0.52 -13.63 -1.05
C PRO A 225 0.35 -14.76 -0.03
N ILE A 226 0.74 -14.51 1.22
CA ILE A 226 0.74 -15.57 2.25
C ILE A 226 -0.66 -16.06 2.57
N ILE A 227 -1.65 -15.19 2.48
CA ILE A 227 -3.06 -15.51 2.67
C ILE A 227 -3.57 -16.56 1.67
N LEU A 228 -2.95 -16.64 0.47
CA LEU A 228 -3.25 -17.66 -0.54
C LEU A 228 -2.37 -18.90 -0.39
N SER A 229 -1.07 -18.70 -0.13
CA SER A 229 -0.11 -19.81 -0.09
C SER A 229 -0.21 -20.64 1.20
N ASN A 230 -0.64 -20.02 2.31
CA ASN A 230 -0.77 -20.66 3.64
C ASN A 230 -2.01 -20.12 4.39
N PRO A 231 -3.24 -20.32 3.88
CA PRO A 231 -4.44 -19.65 4.39
C PRO A 231 -4.78 -19.98 5.86
N LYS A 232 -4.35 -21.14 6.35
CA LYS A 232 -4.57 -21.58 7.74
C LYS A 232 -3.45 -21.17 8.70
N SER A 233 -2.41 -20.50 8.22
CA SER A 233 -1.33 -20.04 9.10
C SER A 233 -1.78 -18.91 10.01
N ASN A 234 -1.17 -18.81 11.19
CA ASN A 234 -1.50 -17.76 12.14
C ASN A 234 -1.32 -16.35 11.56
N VAL A 235 -0.31 -16.14 10.70
CA VAL A 235 -0.08 -14.85 10.06
C VAL A 235 -1.14 -14.53 9.00
N SER A 236 -1.69 -15.53 8.32
CA SER A 236 -2.84 -15.32 7.42
C SER A 236 -4.11 -14.98 8.21
N VAL A 237 -4.31 -15.59 9.37
CA VAL A 237 -5.39 -15.22 10.29
C VAL A 237 -5.25 -13.76 10.75
N ASP A 238 -4.03 -13.29 11.02
CA ASP A 238 -3.80 -11.88 11.36
C ASP A 238 -4.22 -10.97 10.21
N TYR A 239 -3.84 -11.29 8.97
CA TYR A 239 -4.29 -10.49 7.81
C TYR A 239 -5.80 -10.52 7.60
N PHE A 240 -6.48 -11.66 7.80
CA PHE A 240 -7.94 -11.70 7.72
C PHE A 240 -8.60 -10.80 8.78
N LYS A 241 -8.05 -10.77 10.00
CA LYS A 241 -8.52 -9.84 11.04
C LYS A 241 -8.30 -8.38 10.65
N LEU A 242 -7.11 -8.05 10.13
CA LEU A 242 -6.80 -6.70 9.67
C LEU A 242 -7.71 -6.27 8.52
N VAL A 243 -8.02 -7.16 7.57
CA VAL A 243 -8.99 -6.91 6.47
C VAL A 243 -10.37 -6.57 7.03
N LYS A 244 -10.84 -7.28 8.06
CA LYS A 244 -12.13 -6.95 8.70
C LYS A 244 -12.11 -5.57 9.36
N GLU A 245 -11.01 -5.21 10.03
CA GLU A 245 -10.87 -3.85 10.60
C GLU A 245 -10.85 -2.78 9.49
N VAL A 246 -10.18 -3.02 8.37
CA VAL A 246 -10.18 -2.11 7.20
C VAL A 246 -11.58 -1.93 6.63
N MET A 247 -12.34 -3.00 6.45
CA MET A 247 -13.72 -2.94 5.94
C MET A 247 -14.62 -2.14 6.88
N ASN A 248 -14.58 -2.44 8.19
CA ASN A 248 -15.39 -1.75 9.20
C ASN A 248 -15.05 -0.25 9.30
N TYR A 249 -13.82 0.16 8.97
CA TYR A 249 -13.42 1.56 8.98
C TYR A 249 -13.90 2.30 7.73
N ALA A 250 -14.00 1.61 6.61
CA ALA A 250 -14.33 2.20 5.30
C ALA A 250 -15.85 2.30 5.05
N GLU A 251 -16.67 1.57 5.82
CA GLU A 251 -18.15 1.68 5.83
C GLU A 251 -18.60 2.92 6.62
#